data_ba41a00afc775e0c38ea7f09a71eb672
#
_entry.id   ba41a00afc775e0c38ea7f09a71eb672
#
_cell.length_a   1.000
_cell.length_b   1.000
_cell.length_c   1.000
_cell.angle_alpha   90.00
_cell.angle_beta   90.00
_cell.angle_gamma   90.00
#
_symmetry.space_group_name_H-M   'P 1'
#
loop_
_entity.id
_entity.type
_entity.pdbx_description
1 polymer ?
#
loop_
_entity_poly.entity_id
_entity_poly.type
_entity_poly.pdbx_seq_one_letter_code
_entity_poly.pdbx_strand_id
1 'polypeptide(L)'
;MPLVRIDLRKGKPSAYKKAIADGIYRALRETFSVPDDDRFIVFTEHDNDGFFYSHSYLNVERTHDLVFIQITVTNSRSVDQKKALFARIATLLSEQPGLRPQDAFINLVEVTKENWSFGDGVAQYV
;
A
#
# COMPACT_ATOMS: atom_id res chain seq x y z
N MET A 1 -10.55 -7.73 -3.06
CA MET A 1 -9.54 -7.54 -4.10
C MET A 1 -8.82 -6.23 -3.91
N PRO A 2 -7.55 -6.19 -3.60
CA PRO A 2 -6.79 -4.96 -3.63
C PRO A 2 -5.86 -4.86 -4.85
N LEU A 3 -5.73 -3.66 -5.38
CA LEU A 3 -4.67 -3.27 -6.28
C LEU A 3 -3.81 -2.23 -5.55
N VAL A 4 -2.54 -2.51 -5.36
CA VAL A 4 -1.63 -1.65 -4.60
C VAL A 4 -0.65 -0.96 -5.55
N ARG A 5 -0.60 0.36 -5.48
CA ARG A 5 0.39 1.19 -6.17
C ARG A 5 1.27 1.85 -5.15
N ILE A 6 2.56 1.70 -5.31
CA ILE A 6 3.56 2.22 -4.38
C ILE A 6 4.50 3.15 -5.13
N ASP A 7 4.62 4.37 -4.61
CA ASP A 7 5.50 5.40 -5.15
C ASP A 7 6.58 5.72 -4.14
N LEU A 8 7.83 5.71 -4.56
CA LEU A 8 8.97 6.03 -3.70
C LEU A 8 10.09 6.63 -4.55
N ARG A 9 11.08 7.21 -3.88
CA ARG A 9 12.29 7.67 -4.56
C ARG A 9 13.11 6.49 -5.03
N LYS A 10 13.72 6.64 -6.20
CA LYS A 10 14.65 5.63 -6.72
C LYS A 10 15.92 5.55 -5.87
N GLY A 11 16.60 4.40 -5.96
CA GLY A 11 17.87 4.18 -5.28
C GLY A 11 17.83 3.06 -4.25
N LYS A 12 16.67 2.50 -3.98
CA LYS A 12 16.55 1.37 -3.06
C LYS A 12 16.77 0.04 -3.80
N PRO A 13 17.40 -0.95 -3.15
CA PRO A 13 17.62 -2.26 -3.78
C PRO A 13 16.34 -3.06 -3.94
N SER A 14 16.36 -4.08 -4.80
CA SER A 14 15.22 -4.96 -5.05
C SER A 14 14.68 -5.61 -3.77
N ALA A 15 15.56 -6.00 -2.86
CA ALA A 15 15.17 -6.62 -1.59
C ALA A 15 14.35 -5.68 -0.72
N TYR A 16 14.62 -4.38 -0.76
CA TYR A 16 13.85 -3.36 -0.04
C TYR A 16 12.40 -3.30 -0.54
N LYS A 17 12.24 -3.23 -1.85
CA LYS A 17 10.90 -3.20 -2.48
C LYS A 17 10.15 -4.51 -2.23
N LYS A 18 10.83 -5.64 -2.34
CA LYS A 18 10.22 -6.94 -2.07
C LYS A 18 9.71 -7.03 -0.63
N ALA A 19 10.48 -6.56 0.34
CA ALA A 19 10.08 -6.56 1.74
C ALA A 19 8.83 -5.70 1.97
N ILE A 20 8.75 -4.52 1.32
CA ILE A 20 7.55 -3.68 1.38
C ILE A 20 6.34 -4.41 0.81
N ALA A 21 6.47 -5.01 -0.36
CA ALA A 21 5.39 -5.76 -1.01
C ALA A 21 4.91 -6.92 -0.13
N ASP A 22 5.84 -7.70 0.42
CA ASP A 22 5.51 -8.84 1.29
C ASP A 22 4.79 -8.38 2.56
N GLY A 23 5.25 -7.29 3.17
CA GLY A 23 4.62 -6.74 4.37
C GLY A 23 3.20 -6.24 4.14
N ILE A 24 2.99 -5.51 3.05
CA ILE A 24 1.65 -5.01 2.68
C ILE A 24 0.71 -6.18 2.38
N TYR A 25 1.15 -7.16 1.63
CA TYR A 25 0.35 -8.34 1.31
C TYR A 25 -0.06 -9.09 2.58
N ARG A 26 0.90 -9.31 3.49
CA ARG A 26 0.62 -9.95 4.77
C ARG A 26 -0.39 -9.16 5.60
N ALA A 27 -0.24 -7.84 5.68
CA ALA A 27 -1.20 -6.99 6.41
C ALA A 27 -2.61 -7.08 5.82
N LEU A 28 -2.74 -7.08 4.49
CA LEU A 28 -4.02 -7.24 3.80
C LEU A 28 -4.65 -8.60 4.10
N ARG A 29 -3.86 -9.66 4.12
CA ARG A 29 -4.36 -10.99 4.47
C ARG A 29 -4.86 -11.05 5.90
N GLU A 30 -4.11 -10.49 6.84
CA GLU A 30 -4.44 -10.54 8.26
C GLU A 30 -5.66 -9.68 8.63
N THR A 31 -5.81 -8.51 8.00
CA THR A 31 -6.84 -7.53 8.39
C THR A 31 -8.04 -7.48 7.45
N PHE A 32 -7.83 -7.77 6.17
CA PHE A 32 -8.88 -7.70 5.13
C PHE A 32 -9.30 -9.07 4.60
N SER A 33 -8.72 -10.14 5.13
CA SER A 33 -9.01 -11.53 4.71
C SER A 33 -8.79 -11.74 3.21
N VAL A 34 -7.76 -11.14 2.66
CA VAL A 34 -7.40 -11.29 1.24
C VAL A 34 -6.92 -12.71 0.98
N PRO A 35 -7.42 -13.40 -0.07
CA PRO A 35 -6.99 -14.77 -0.39
C PRO A 35 -5.53 -14.87 -0.83
N ASP A 36 -5.00 -16.10 -0.81
CA ASP A 36 -3.58 -16.38 -1.11
C ASP A 36 -3.11 -15.87 -2.46
N ASP A 37 -3.93 -16.01 -3.49
CA ASP A 37 -3.54 -15.68 -4.87
C ASP A 37 -3.91 -14.25 -5.26
N ASP A 38 -4.45 -13.47 -4.34
CA ASP A 38 -4.88 -12.10 -4.59
C ASP A 38 -3.78 -11.11 -4.23
N ARG A 39 -2.74 -11.08 -5.07
CA ARG A 39 -1.56 -10.24 -4.85
C ARG A 39 -1.22 -9.45 -6.11
N PHE A 40 -1.57 -8.17 -6.12
CA PHE A 40 -1.33 -7.26 -7.25
C PHE A 40 -0.73 -5.98 -6.72
N ILE A 41 0.59 -5.86 -6.81
CA ILE A 41 1.38 -4.76 -6.25
C ILE A 41 2.38 -4.29 -7.29
N VAL A 42 2.39 -2.99 -7.57
CA VAL A 42 3.35 -2.38 -8.50
C VAL A 42 4.08 -1.23 -7.82
N PHE A 43 5.33 -1.01 -8.22
CA PHE A 43 6.16 0.10 -7.76
C PHE A 43 6.44 1.05 -8.90
N THR A 44 6.42 2.35 -8.61
CA THR A 44 6.95 3.39 -9.49
C THR A 44 7.99 4.17 -8.72
N GLU A 45 9.19 4.24 -9.27
CA GLU A 45 10.31 4.97 -8.68
C GLU A 45 10.40 6.37 -9.30
N HIS A 46 10.75 7.37 -8.47
CA HIS A 46 10.78 8.77 -8.88
C HIS A 46 12.13 9.41 -8.62
N ASP A 47 12.53 10.31 -9.51
CA ASP A 47 13.62 11.24 -9.27
C ASP A 47 13.19 12.33 -8.27
N ASN A 48 14.15 13.08 -7.74
CA ASN A 48 13.85 14.17 -6.81
C ASN A 48 12.94 15.24 -7.37
N ASP A 49 13.03 15.52 -8.66
CA ASP A 49 12.20 16.52 -9.34
C ASP A 49 10.78 16.05 -9.65
N GLY A 50 10.48 14.79 -9.38
CA GLY A 50 9.14 14.21 -9.51
C GLY A 50 8.53 13.75 -8.18
N PHE A 51 9.06 14.20 -7.03
CA PHE A 51 8.63 13.69 -5.74
C PHE A 51 8.62 14.82 -4.69
N PHE A 52 7.44 15.41 -4.48
CA PHE A 52 7.24 16.53 -3.58
C PHE A 52 6.39 16.12 -2.39
N TYR A 53 6.80 16.53 -1.18
CA TYR A 53 6.05 16.19 0.02
C TYR A 53 6.31 17.24 1.12
N SER A 54 5.38 17.36 2.06
CA SER A 54 5.55 18.18 3.25
C SER A 54 6.29 17.38 4.32
N HIS A 55 7.36 17.93 4.85
CA HIS A 55 8.15 17.27 5.91
C HIS A 55 7.33 17.01 7.16
N SER A 56 6.39 17.90 7.49
CA SER A 56 5.55 17.78 8.68
C SER A 56 4.11 18.14 8.35
N TYR A 57 3.20 17.24 8.71
CA TYR A 57 1.77 17.44 8.58
C TYR A 57 1.05 16.55 9.60
N LEU A 58 0.05 17.07 10.30
CA LEU A 58 -0.69 16.37 11.35
C LEU A 58 0.22 15.72 12.41
N ASN A 59 1.28 16.41 12.78
CA ASN A 59 2.29 15.97 13.75
C ASN A 59 3.07 14.73 13.31
N VAL A 60 3.10 14.44 12.02
CA VAL A 60 3.94 13.39 11.45
C VAL A 60 5.10 14.02 10.71
N GLU A 61 6.32 13.70 11.13
CA GLU A 61 7.55 14.18 10.49
C GLU A 61 8.10 13.10 9.56
N ARG A 62 8.33 13.45 8.31
CA ARG A 62 8.73 12.55 7.23
C ARG A 62 10.16 12.78 6.80
N THR A 63 10.74 11.76 6.20
CA THR A 63 12.08 11.82 5.60
C THR A 63 12.00 11.53 4.09
N HIS A 64 13.18 11.54 3.45
CA HIS A 64 13.29 11.17 2.03
C HIS A 64 12.92 9.70 1.75
N ASP A 65 12.80 8.89 2.79
CA ASP A 65 12.35 7.49 2.66
C ASP A 65 10.82 7.35 2.63
N LEU A 66 10.10 8.46 2.56
CA LEU A 66 8.64 8.46 2.42
C LEU A 66 8.19 7.54 1.28
N VAL A 67 7.19 6.73 1.57
CA VAL A 67 6.56 5.83 0.60
C VAL A 67 5.08 6.13 0.56
N PHE A 68 4.54 6.39 -0.63
CA PHE A 68 3.10 6.51 -0.85
C PHE A 68 2.56 5.12 -1.21
N ILE A 69 1.57 4.67 -0.46
CA ILE A 69 0.92 3.38 -0.65
C ILE A 69 -0.56 3.63 -0.93
N GLN A 70 -0.96 3.50 -2.19
CA GLN A 70 -2.36 3.65 -2.56
C GLN A 70 -2.96 2.28 -2.82
N ILE A 71 -4.02 1.96 -2.09
CA ILE A 71 -4.67 0.66 -2.16
C ILE A 71 -6.11 0.85 -2.64
N THR A 72 -6.40 0.35 -3.83
CA THR A 72 -7.76 0.31 -4.36
C THR A 72 -8.41 -0.99 -3.92
N VAL A 73 -9.55 -0.90 -3.26
CA VAL A 73 -10.27 -2.06 -2.70
C VAL A 73 -11.76 -1.95 -2.96
N THR A 74 -12.45 -3.08 -2.90
CA THR A 74 -13.91 -3.11 -2.86
C THR A 74 -14.40 -2.52 -1.53
N ASN A 75 -15.50 -1.80 -1.57
CA ASN A 75 -16.04 -1.02 -0.45
C ASN A 75 -16.77 -1.90 0.60
N SER A 76 -16.11 -2.91 1.14
CA SER A 76 -16.72 -3.90 2.02
C SER A 76 -16.13 -3.95 3.44
N ARG A 77 -15.16 -3.11 3.77
CA ARG A 77 -14.47 -3.16 5.06
C ARG A 77 -14.95 -2.07 6.01
N SER A 78 -14.94 -2.39 7.30
CA SER A 78 -15.30 -1.45 8.36
C SER A 78 -14.18 -0.45 8.64
N VAL A 79 -14.51 0.62 9.37
CA VAL A 79 -13.50 1.58 9.84
C VAL A 79 -12.46 0.89 10.71
N ASP A 80 -12.87 -0.02 11.58
CA ASP A 80 -11.95 -0.74 12.46
C ASP A 80 -10.97 -1.62 11.66
N GLN A 81 -11.45 -2.28 10.61
CA GLN A 81 -10.56 -3.05 9.72
C GLN A 81 -9.56 -2.15 9.01
N LYS A 82 -9.97 -0.97 8.57
CA LYS A 82 -9.08 0.00 7.92
C LYS A 82 -8.00 0.49 8.88
N LYS A 83 -8.39 0.83 10.11
CA LYS A 83 -7.42 1.22 11.16
C LYS A 83 -6.44 0.10 11.46
N ALA A 84 -6.93 -1.13 11.55
CA ALA A 84 -6.08 -2.30 11.77
C ALA A 84 -5.09 -2.51 10.62
N LEU A 85 -5.53 -2.34 9.38
CA LEU A 85 -4.66 -2.43 8.20
C LEU A 85 -3.52 -1.40 8.28
N PHE A 86 -3.84 -0.13 8.55
CA PHE A 86 -2.84 0.93 8.63
C PHE A 86 -1.79 0.63 9.71
N ALA A 87 -2.25 0.24 10.89
CA ALA A 87 -1.36 -0.09 12.00
C ALA A 87 -0.48 -1.31 11.67
N ARG A 88 -1.06 -2.32 11.03
CA ARG A 88 -0.32 -3.53 10.68
C ARG A 88 0.72 -3.29 9.60
N ILE A 89 0.40 -2.50 8.59
CA ILE A 89 1.37 -2.09 7.56
C ILE A 89 2.54 -1.36 8.22
N ALA A 90 2.25 -0.37 9.06
CA ALA A 90 3.31 0.40 9.73
C ALA A 90 4.24 -0.51 10.54
N THR A 91 3.69 -1.45 11.31
CA THR A 91 4.47 -2.39 12.11
C THR A 91 5.33 -3.30 11.24
N LEU A 92 4.74 -3.94 10.25
CA LEU A 92 5.47 -4.90 9.40
C LEU A 92 6.57 -4.22 8.59
N LEU A 93 6.32 -3.03 8.05
CA LEU A 93 7.32 -2.31 7.28
C LEU A 93 8.45 -1.76 8.16
N SER A 94 8.18 -1.47 9.43
CA SER A 94 9.23 -1.09 10.37
C SER A 94 10.15 -2.25 10.71
N GLU A 95 9.63 -3.46 10.74
CA GLU A 95 10.43 -4.67 10.96
C GLU A 95 11.28 -5.00 9.73
N GLN A 96 10.69 -4.97 8.54
CA GLN A 96 11.37 -5.20 7.25
C GLN A 96 10.66 -4.41 6.15
N PRO A 97 11.38 -3.53 5.45
CA PRO A 97 12.85 -3.34 5.41
C PRO A 97 13.41 -2.37 6.45
N GLY A 98 12.63 -1.95 7.42
CA GLY A 98 13.03 -0.95 8.39
C GLY A 98 12.55 0.46 8.01
N LEU A 99 11.39 0.55 7.37
CA LEU A 99 10.76 1.82 7.06
C LEU A 99 10.17 2.41 8.34
N ARG A 100 10.51 3.68 8.63
CA ARG A 100 9.91 4.37 9.78
C ARG A 100 8.39 4.44 9.59
N PRO A 101 7.58 4.20 10.64
CA PRO A 101 6.13 4.34 10.52
C PRO A 101 5.68 5.69 9.98
N GLN A 102 6.41 6.77 10.31
CA GLN A 102 6.14 8.13 9.84
C GLN A 102 6.28 8.26 8.32
N ASP A 103 7.06 7.39 7.68
CA ASP A 103 7.32 7.40 6.26
C ASP A 103 6.37 6.50 5.46
N ALA A 104 5.43 5.84 6.11
CA ALA A 104 4.38 5.06 5.44
C ALA A 104 3.12 5.90 5.29
N PHE A 105 2.90 6.45 4.11
CA PHE A 105 1.71 7.24 3.79
C PHE A 105 0.73 6.34 3.05
N ILE A 106 -0.42 6.04 3.66
CA ILE A 106 -1.37 5.07 3.13
C ILE A 106 -2.69 5.75 2.79
N ASN A 107 -3.22 5.43 1.62
CA ASN A 107 -4.51 5.94 1.15
C ASN A 107 -5.32 4.78 0.57
N LEU A 108 -6.57 4.66 0.98
CA LEU A 108 -7.51 3.68 0.42
C LEU A 108 -8.43 4.37 -0.58
N VAL A 109 -8.59 3.73 -1.73
CA VAL A 109 -9.57 4.13 -2.76
C VAL A 109 -10.60 3.00 -2.84
N GLU A 110 -11.84 3.30 -2.46
CA GLU A 110 -12.90 2.30 -2.47
C GLU A 110 -13.68 2.32 -3.78
N VAL A 111 -13.95 1.13 -4.32
CA VAL A 111 -14.74 0.95 -5.53
C VAL A 111 -15.80 -0.12 -5.29
N THR A 112 -16.84 -0.12 -6.12
CA THR A 112 -17.87 -1.15 -6.09
C THR A 112 -17.47 -2.36 -6.94
N LYS A 113 -18.16 -3.49 -6.77
CA LYS A 113 -17.81 -4.76 -7.42
C LYS A 113 -17.77 -4.68 -8.95
N GLU A 114 -18.69 -3.91 -9.53
CA GLU A 114 -18.78 -3.75 -11.00
C GLU A 114 -17.62 -2.98 -11.61
N ASN A 115 -16.75 -2.39 -10.77
CA ASN A 115 -15.60 -1.62 -11.26
C ASN A 115 -14.34 -2.45 -11.49
N TRP A 116 -14.45 -3.77 -11.37
CA TRP A 116 -13.31 -4.67 -11.57
C TRP A 116 -13.46 -5.52 -12.81
N SER A 117 -12.40 -5.57 -13.60
CA SER A 117 -12.15 -6.64 -14.57
C SER A 117 -10.73 -7.14 -14.33
N PHE A 118 -10.60 -8.41 -13.97
CA PHE A 118 -9.30 -9.02 -13.66
C PHE A 118 -8.64 -9.65 -14.88
N GLY A 119 -9.17 -9.40 -16.05
CA GLY A 119 -8.68 -9.93 -17.30
C GLY A 119 -9.83 -10.41 -18.19
N ASP A 120 -9.51 -10.75 -19.43
CA ASP A 120 -10.45 -11.24 -20.44
C ASP A 120 -11.60 -10.28 -20.77
N GLY A 121 -11.56 -9.05 -20.28
CA GLY A 121 -12.62 -8.07 -20.50
C GLY A 121 -13.94 -8.40 -19.82
N VAL A 122 -13.90 -9.21 -18.77
CA VAL A 122 -15.08 -9.70 -18.03
C VAL A 122 -15.11 -9.08 -16.63
N ALA A 123 -16.31 -8.75 -16.15
CA ALA A 123 -16.51 -8.29 -14.78
C ALA A 123 -16.80 -9.53 -13.89
N GLN A 124 -15.74 -10.11 -13.32
CA GLN A 124 -15.84 -11.39 -12.62
C GLN A 124 -16.68 -11.35 -11.33
N TYR A 125 -16.87 -10.17 -10.75
CA TYR A 125 -17.61 -10.03 -9.49
C TYR A 125 -19.13 -9.83 -9.67
N VAL A 126 -19.59 -9.64 -10.88
CA VAL A 126 -21.03 -9.37 -11.14
C VAL A 126 -21.59 -10.18 -12.30
#